data_f63e70b0121850c8d20b0beba25ff614
#
_entry.id   f63e70b0121850c8d20b0beba25ff614
#
_cell.length_a   1.000
_cell.length_b   1.000
_cell.length_c   1.000
_cell.angle_alpha   90.00
_cell.angle_beta   90.00
_cell.angle_gamma   90.00
#
_symmetry.space_group_name_H-M   'P 1'
#
loop_
_entity.id
_entity.type
_entity.pdbx_description
1 polymer ?
#
loop_
_entity_poly.entity_id
_entity_poly.type
_entity_poly.pdbx_seq_one_letter_code
_entity_poly.pdbx_strand_id
1 'polypeptide(L)'
;MNQNSEAITVLCSHLCVGENIKPLEPKEWSTLAQQMLDNKLQPADLLNFSQEDFTRYFNYDSEQTARIQRLIGRSASMSFEVSQYENMGINIVTRADSTYPKKLKKRLGNSCPPLFYYAGNLSLLEHDYVGYVGSRNIGDDDTLFTIETVKKTVSKGFGVVSGGAKGVDSTAEAEALRLGGYAVAFLSDSMKRKIKASDTICAIQECRLLLLSAVKPDAGFNAGVAMMRNRYIYAQSSGTVIVKSDYNKGGTWSGAADNLKHNFCSTFCWNHSGYNG
;
A
#
# COMPACT_ATOMS: atom_id res chain seq x y z
N MET A 1 -2.01 19.53 1.00
CA MET A 1 -2.67 18.70 -0.05
C MET A 1 -3.21 19.62 -1.14
N ASN A 2 -3.10 19.28 -2.45
CA ASN A 2 -3.72 20.05 -3.53
C ASN A 2 -5.20 19.64 -3.71
N GLN A 3 -6.00 20.45 -4.42
CA GLN A 3 -7.45 20.19 -4.58
C GLN A 3 -7.79 18.86 -5.27
N ASN A 4 -6.98 18.41 -6.24
CA ASN A 4 -7.18 17.10 -6.87
C ASN A 4 -6.94 15.96 -5.88
N SER A 5 -5.90 16.07 -5.05
CA SER A 5 -5.60 15.08 -4.01
C SER A 5 -6.65 15.09 -2.90
N GLU A 6 -7.22 16.26 -2.57
CA GLU A 6 -8.35 16.40 -1.66
C GLU A 6 -9.57 15.64 -2.18
N ALA A 7 -9.96 15.87 -3.43
CA ALA A 7 -11.09 15.19 -4.06
C ALA A 7 -10.91 13.66 -4.05
N ILE A 8 -9.72 13.15 -4.40
CA ILE A 8 -9.42 11.72 -4.35
C ILE A 8 -9.53 11.20 -2.92
N THR A 9 -8.99 11.93 -1.95
CA THR A 9 -9.01 11.52 -0.54
C THR A 9 -10.44 11.48 0.00
N VAL A 10 -11.25 12.48 -0.30
CA VAL A 10 -12.67 12.55 0.08
C VAL A 10 -13.45 11.39 -0.52
N LEU A 11 -13.24 11.06 -1.78
CA LEU A 11 -14.03 10.04 -2.48
C LEU A 11 -13.58 8.61 -2.15
N CYS A 12 -12.30 8.38 -1.89
CA CYS A 12 -11.72 7.05 -1.84
C CYS A 12 -11.20 6.61 -0.45
N SER A 13 -11.04 7.53 0.52
CA SER A 13 -10.56 7.17 1.85
C SER A 13 -11.68 6.73 2.78
N HIS A 14 -11.33 5.91 3.78
CA HIS A 14 -12.22 5.52 4.87
C HIS A 14 -12.17 6.48 6.08
N LEU A 15 -11.67 7.70 5.90
CA LEU A 15 -11.67 8.74 6.94
C LEU A 15 -13.08 9.30 7.16
N CYS A 16 -13.48 9.47 8.40
CA CYS A 16 -14.78 10.05 8.78
C CYS A 16 -15.98 9.46 8.03
N VAL A 17 -15.94 8.17 7.72
CA VAL A 17 -17.03 7.48 7.03
C VAL A 17 -18.06 7.02 8.06
N GLY A 18 -19.31 7.47 7.93
CA GLY A 18 -20.44 6.91 8.66
C GLY A 18 -20.75 5.48 8.20
N GLU A 19 -21.50 4.72 9.04
CA GLU A 19 -21.76 3.27 8.84
C GLU A 19 -22.40 2.93 7.48
N ASN A 20 -23.07 3.89 6.82
CA ASN A 20 -23.87 3.66 5.61
C ASN A 20 -23.27 4.26 4.33
N ILE A 21 -22.00 4.73 4.35
CA ILE A 21 -21.41 5.34 3.16
C ILE A 21 -20.13 4.58 2.79
N LYS A 22 -20.12 3.93 1.64
CA LYS A 22 -18.97 3.21 1.12
C LYS A 22 -18.11 4.13 0.23
N PRO A 23 -16.82 4.38 0.53
CA PRO A 23 -15.90 5.07 -0.37
C PRO A 23 -15.75 4.35 -1.71
N LEU A 24 -15.26 5.05 -2.71
CA LEU A 24 -15.00 4.45 -4.02
C LEU A 24 -13.85 3.44 -3.93
N GLU A 25 -14.09 2.25 -4.43
CA GLU A 25 -13.07 1.21 -4.59
C GLU A 25 -12.10 1.55 -5.74
N PRO A 26 -10.90 0.93 -5.79
CA PRO A 26 -9.91 1.24 -6.83
C PRO A 26 -10.43 1.12 -8.25
N LYS A 27 -11.30 0.15 -8.54
CA LYS A 27 -11.90 -0.01 -9.86
C LYS A 27 -12.93 1.07 -10.16
N GLU A 28 -13.81 1.39 -9.19
CA GLU A 28 -14.80 2.47 -9.32
C GLU A 28 -14.10 3.81 -9.58
N TRP A 29 -13.05 4.10 -8.77
CA TRP A 29 -12.21 5.28 -8.99
C TRP A 29 -11.57 5.30 -10.39
N SER A 30 -11.04 4.17 -10.86
CA SER A 30 -10.40 4.11 -12.18
C SER A 30 -11.38 4.35 -13.31
N THR A 31 -12.63 3.87 -13.19
CA THR A 31 -13.70 4.13 -14.16
C THR A 31 -14.06 5.62 -14.16
N LEU A 32 -14.29 6.19 -12.99
CA LEU A 32 -14.60 7.63 -12.86
C LEU A 32 -13.44 8.49 -13.38
N ALA A 33 -12.20 8.14 -13.07
CA ALA A 33 -11.01 8.85 -13.54
C ALA A 33 -10.90 8.82 -15.08
N GLN A 34 -11.24 7.69 -15.72
CA GLN A 34 -11.28 7.61 -17.19
C GLN A 34 -12.39 8.51 -17.76
N GLN A 35 -13.58 8.46 -17.19
CA GLN A 35 -14.68 9.33 -17.62
C GLN A 35 -14.34 10.83 -17.46
N MET A 36 -13.64 11.20 -16.40
CA MET A 36 -13.14 12.58 -16.22
C MET A 36 -12.16 12.96 -17.32
N LEU A 37 -11.21 12.09 -17.66
CA LEU A 37 -10.25 12.34 -18.74
C LEU A 37 -10.96 12.54 -20.09
N ASP A 38 -11.94 11.71 -20.40
CA ASP A 38 -12.71 11.77 -21.65
C ASP A 38 -13.50 13.10 -21.75
N ASN A 39 -13.92 13.63 -20.61
CA ASN A 39 -14.64 14.92 -20.52
C ASN A 39 -13.72 16.13 -20.23
N LYS A 40 -12.38 15.94 -20.18
CA LYS A 40 -11.38 16.99 -19.85
C LYS A 40 -11.59 17.61 -18.47
N LEU A 41 -12.07 16.82 -17.52
CA LEU A 41 -12.30 17.20 -16.13
C LEU A 41 -11.15 16.77 -15.24
N GLN A 42 -10.97 17.50 -14.14
CA GLN A 42 -10.02 17.20 -13.06
C GLN A 42 -10.77 16.66 -11.83
N PRO A 43 -10.13 15.86 -10.96
CA PRO A 43 -10.77 15.41 -9.71
C PRO A 43 -11.35 16.55 -8.86
N ALA A 44 -10.70 17.71 -8.83
CA ALA A 44 -11.16 18.88 -8.08
C ALA A 44 -12.52 19.42 -8.55
N ASP A 45 -12.86 19.26 -9.83
CA ASP A 45 -14.13 19.73 -10.37
C ASP A 45 -15.31 19.05 -9.68
N LEU A 46 -15.15 17.77 -9.31
CA LEU A 46 -16.20 16.98 -8.64
C LEU A 46 -16.65 17.58 -7.29
N LEU A 47 -15.79 18.36 -6.63
CA LEU A 47 -16.12 18.96 -5.33
C LEU A 47 -17.25 20.00 -5.42
N ASN A 48 -17.45 20.57 -6.62
CA ASN A 48 -18.44 21.61 -6.87
C ASN A 48 -19.58 21.16 -7.80
N PHE A 49 -19.62 19.86 -8.17
CA PHE A 49 -20.63 19.36 -9.10
C PHE A 49 -22.02 19.30 -8.46
N SER A 50 -23.00 19.79 -9.22
CA SER A 50 -24.42 19.57 -8.95
C SER A 50 -24.87 18.16 -9.32
N GLN A 51 -26.09 17.78 -8.95
CA GLN A 51 -26.69 16.52 -9.38
C GLN A 51 -26.82 16.44 -10.92
N GLU A 52 -27.14 17.55 -11.56
CA GLU A 52 -27.27 17.64 -13.04
C GLU A 52 -25.92 17.39 -13.73
N ASP A 53 -24.80 17.88 -13.15
CA ASP A 53 -23.46 17.66 -13.68
C ASP A 53 -23.09 16.18 -13.63
N PHE A 54 -23.35 15.48 -12.53
CA PHE A 54 -23.10 14.04 -12.43
C PHE A 54 -23.90 13.24 -13.46
N THR A 55 -25.15 13.58 -13.68
CA THR A 55 -25.96 12.95 -14.72
C THR A 55 -25.42 13.25 -16.12
N ARG A 56 -25.06 14.50 -16.38
CA ARG A 56 -24.60 14.97 -17.70
C ARG A 56 -23.26 14.36 -18.11
N TYR A 57 -22.28 14.34 -17.21
CA TYR A 57 -20.91 13.92 -17.54
C TYR A 57 -20.66 12.43 -17.33
N PHE A 58 -21.35 11.78 -16.38
CA PHE A 58 -21.07 10.40 -15.98
C PHE A 58 -22.26 9.47 -16.13
N ASN A 59 -23.43 10.00 -16.50
CA ASN A 59 -24.70 9.25 -16.57
C ASN A 59 -25.04 8.56 -15.24
N TYR A 60 -24.74 9.22 -14.13
CA TYR A 60 -25.05 8.72 -12.78
C TYR A 60 -26.53 8.91 -12.48
N ASP A 61 -27.13 7.91 -11.87
CA ASP A 61 -28.46 8.01 -11.31
C ASP A 61 -28.48 8.80 -9.98
N SER A 62 -29.67 8.98 -9.42
CA SER A 62 -29.85 9.74 -8.18
C SER A 62 -29.16 9.07 -6.96
N GLU A 63 -29.09 7.74 -6.91
CA GLU A 63 -28.45 7.01 -5.81
C GLU A 63 -26.92 7.14 -5.87
N GLN A 64 -26.34 6.94 -7.04
CA GLN A 64 -24.91 7.11 -7.29
C GLN A 64 -24.48 8.55 -6.98
N THR A 65 -25.22 9.53 -7.46
CA THR A 65 -24.95 10.95 -7.20
C THR A 65 -25.05 11.27 -5.71
N ALA A 66 -26.10 10.81 -5.03
CA ALA A 66 -26.26 11.03 -3.59
C ALA A 66 -25.14 10.39 -2.78
N ARG A 67 -24.60 9.22 -3.19
CA ARG A 67 -23.43 8.61 -2.57
C ARG A 67 -22.21 9.52 -2.68
N ILE A 68 -21.90 10.03 -3.89
CA ILE A 68 -20.75 10.92 -4.13
C ILE A 68 -20.90 12.22 -3.34
N GLN A 69 -22.06 12.85 -3.36
CA GLN A 69 -22.31 14.10 -2.61
C GLN A 69 -22.16 13.90 -1.10
N ARG A 70 -22.61 12.77 -0.55
CA ARG A 70 -22.37 12.43 0.87
C ARG A 70 -20.89 12.22 1.18
N LEU A 71 -20.12 11.63 0.26
CA LEU A 71 -18.69 11.50 0.41
C LEU A 71 -18.01 12.89 0.42
N ILE A 72 -18.41 13.79 -0.47
CA ILE A 72 -17.88 15.17 -0.54
C ILE A 72 -18.26 15.95 0.73
N GLY A 73 -19.48 15.82 1.22
CA GLY A 73 -19.98 16.54 2.40
C GLY A 73 -19.20 16.30 3.70
N ARG A 74 -18.31 15.29 3.77
CA ARG A 74 -17.45 15.02 4.92
C ARG A 74 -16.09 15.72 4.89
N SER A 75 -15.80 16.55 3.88
CA SER A 75 -14.49 17.19 3.66
C SER A 75 -13.95 17.90 4.90
N ALA A 76 -14.78 18.67 5.62
CA ALA A 76 -14.36 19.41 6.81
C ALA A 76 -13.91 18.47 7.95
N SER A 77 -14.71 17.46 8.27
CA SER A 77 -14.37 16.47 9.32
C SER A 77 -13.13 15.66 8.93
N MET A 78 -13.01 15.32 7.66
CA MET A 78 -11.86 14.59 7.12
C MET A 78 -10.57 15.43 7.21
N SER A 79 -10.60 16.73 6.93
CA SER A 79 -9.44 17.61 7.03
C SER A 79 -8.89 17.65 8.46
N PHE A 80 -9.77 17.61 9.47
CA PHE A 80 -9.36 17.51 10.87
C PHE A 80 -8.64 16.17 11.16
N GLU A 81 -9.19 15.05 10.70
CA GLU A 81 -8.58 13.73 10.91
C GLU A 81 -7.24 13.61 10.15
N VAL A 82 -7.14 14.16 8.93
CA VAL A 82 -5.88 14.22 8.17
C VAL A 82 -4.82 15.01 8.94
N SER A 83 -5.16 16.19 9.48
CA SER A 83 -4.22 16.99 10.28
C SER A 83 -3.74 16.25 11.53
N GLN A 84 -4.58 15.42 12.16
CA GLN A 84 -4.14 14.59 13.28
C GLN A 84 -3.10 13.55 12.84
N TYR A 85 -3.27 12.94 11.65
CA TYR A 85 -2.28 11.99 11.12
C TYR A 85 -0.99 12.68 10.71
N GLU A 86 -1.07 13.84 10.07
CA GLU A 86 0.11 14.66 9.71
C GLU A 86 0.95 15.02 10.95
N ASN A 87 0.31 15.39 12.05
CA ASN A 87 0.98 15.63 13.34
C ASN A 87 1.68 14.38 13.92
N MET A 88 1.27 13.19 13.50
CA MET A 88 1.93 11.93 13.86
C MET A 88 3.01 11.51 12.83
N GLY A 89 3.26 12.31 11.79
CA GLY A 89 4.18 11.97 10.71
C GLY A 89 3.58 11.01 9.67
N ILE A 90 2.25 10.82 9.66
CA ILE A 90 1.54 10.04 8.63
C ILE A 90 0.91 11.01 7.64
N ASN A 91 1.27 10.87 6.39
CA ASN A 91 0.79 11.70 5.29
C ASN A 91 -0.02 10.88 4.29
N ILE A 92 -0.66 11.54 3.34
CA ILE A 92 -1.41 10.92 2.24
C ILE A 92 -0.74 11.28 0.91
N VAL A 93 -0.60 10.28 0.03
CA VAL A 93 -0.23 10.49 -1.37
C VAL A 93 -1.31 9.87 -2.26
N THR A 94 -1.75 10.60 -3.27
CA THR A 94 -2.84 10.21 -4.18
C THR A 94 -2.35 10.05 -5.62
N ARG A 95 -3.16 9.44 -6.47
CA ARG A 95 -2.85 9.33 -7.92
C ARG A 95 -2.69 10.67 -8.64
N ALA A 96 -3.11 11.79 -8.04
CA ALA A 96 -2.92 13.14 -8.57
C ALA A 96 -1.54 13.72 -8.22
N ASP A 97 -0.81 13.14 -7.27
CA ASP A 97 0.48 13.64 -6.84
C ASP A 97 1.62 13.10 -7.73
N SER A 98 2.58 13.92 -8.06
CA SER A 98 3.77 13.54 -8.87
C SER A 98 4.64 12.49 -8.18
N THR A 99 4.60 12.44 -6.84
CA THR A 99 5.33 11.51 -5.98
C THR A 99 4.59 10.18 -5.76
N TYR A 100 3.40 10.01 -6.35
CA TYR A 100 2.66 8.75 -6.26
C TYR A 100 3.48 7.57 -6.84
N PRO A 101 3.44 6.35 -6.23
CA PRO A 101 4.23 5.19 -6.66
C PRO A 101 3.99 4.78 -8.12
N LYS A 102 4.82 5.29 -9.04
CA LYS A 102 4.66 5.08 -10.50
C LYS A 102 4.81 3.61 -10.88
N LYS A 103 5.75 2.88 -10.25
CA LYS A 103 5.99 1.45 -10.49
C LYS A 103 4.76 0.62 -10.12
N LEU A 104 4.15 0.91 -8.97
CA LEU A 104 2.90 0.26 -8.55
C LEU A 104 1.75 0.58 -9.52
N LYS A 105 1.55 1.87 -9.86
CA LYS A 105 0.52 2.28 -10.81
C LYS A 105 0.64 1.56 -12.15
N LYS A 106 1.87 1.45 -12.69
CA LYS A 106 2.13 0.76 -13.96
C LYS A 106 1.81 -0.73 -13.90
N ARG A 107 2.23 -1.42 -12.81
CA ARG A 107 2.09 -2.88 -12.70
C ARG A 107 0.70 -3.33 -12.26
N LEU A 108 0.02 -2.57 -11.42
CA LEU A 108 -1.29 -2.91 -10.88
C LEU A 108 -2.45 -2.33 -11.72
N GLY A 109 -2.19 -1.33 -12.56
CA GLY A 109 -3.21 -0.71 -13.40
C GLY A 109 -4.41 -0.20 -12.60
N ASN A 110 -5.62 -0.62 -13.01
CA ASN A 110 -6.88 -0.21 -12.38
C ASN A 110 -7.06 -0.77 -10.94
N SER A 111 -6.30 -1.79 -10.57
CA SER A 111 -6.31 -2.35 -9.20
C SER A 111 -5.39 -1.60 -8.24
N CYS A 112 -4.61 -0.62 -8.73
CA CYS A 112 -3.76 0.18 -7.87
C CYS A 112 -4.62 1.11 -6.99
N PRO A 113 -4.36 1.22 -5.68
CA PRO A 113 -5.10 2.11 -4.80
C PRO A 113 -5.13 3.54 -5.31
N PRO A 114 -6.23 4.30 -5.14
CA PRO A 114 -6.26 5.72 -5.50
C PRO A 114 -5.38 6.58 -4.58
N LEU A 115 -5.12 6.12 -3.37
CA LEU A 115 -4.26 6.79 -2.39
C LEU A 115 -3.50 5.76 -1.53
N PHE A 116 -2.41 6.24 -0.91
CA PHE A 116 -1.72 5.57 0.19
C PHE A 116 -1.53 6.53 1.35
N TYR A 117 -1.69 6.02 2.57
CA TYR A 117 -1.11 6.62 3.77
C TYR A 117 0.35 6.22 3.85
N TYR A 118 1.23 7.15 4.23
CA TYR A 118 2.65 6.85 4.32
C TYR A 118 3.34 7.59 5.48
N ALA A 119 4.43 7.00 5.97
CA ALA A 119 5.35 7.64 6.90
C ALA A 119 6.80 7.36 6.42
N GLY A 120 7.60 8.41 6.30
CA GLY A 120 8.95 8.37 5.75
C GLY A 120 9.08 9.11 4.43
N ASN A 121 10.15 8.84 3.67
CA ASN A 121 10.45 9.54 2.43
C ASN A 121 10.02 8.73 1.21
N LEU A 122 9.09 9.25 0.39
CA LEU A 122 8.60 8.60 -0.82
C LEU A 122 9.68 8.39 -1.90
N SER A 123 10.79 9.15 -1.88
CA SER A 123 11.90 8.94 -2.81
C SER A 123 12.51 7.54 -2.69
N LEU A 124 12.35 6.88 -1.55
CA LEU A 124 12.78 5.49 -1.39
C LEU A 124 12.13 4.54 -2.41
N LEU A 125 10.94 4.85 -2.93
CA LEU A 125 10.28 4.03 -3.95
C LEU A 125 11.01 4.00 -5.31
N GLU A 126 11.97 4.88 -5.53
CA GLU A 126 12.75 4.96 -6.76
C GLU A 126 13.93 3.96 -6.79
N HIS A 127 14.30 3.38 -5.64
CA HIS A 127 15.33 2.34 -5.57
C HIS A 127 14.82 0.98 -6.05
N ASP A 128 15.76 0.08 -6.33
CA ASP A 128 15.44 -1.31 -6.61
C ASP A 128 15.34 -2.14 -5.34
N TYR A 129 14.38 -3.06 -5.32
CA TYR A 129 14.02 -3.84 -4.14
C TYR A 129 13.95 -5.34 -4.43
N VAL A 130 14.41 -6.14 -3.47
CA VAL A 130 14.06 -7.55 -3.37
C VAL A 130 12.93 -7.70 -2.36
N GLY A 131 11.85 -8.37 -2.77
CA GLY A 131 10.72 -8.69 -1.91
C GLY A 131 11.05 -9.88 -1.00
N TYR A 132 10.62 -9.80 0.26
CA TYR A 132 10.69 -10.90 1.21
C TYR A 132 9.29 -11.20 1.73
N VAL A 133 8.85 -12.42 1.54
CA VAL A 133 7.55 -12.91 1.99
C VAL A 133 7.67 -14.29 2.61
N GLY A 134 6.85 -14.58 3.60
CA GLY A 134 6.87 -15.87 4.23
C GLY A 134 5.93 -15.98 5.44
N SER A 135 6.04 -17.10 6.13
CA SER A 135 5.27 -17.43 7.32
C SER A 135 5.51 -16.41 8.44
N ARG A 136 4.47 -16.19 9.23
CA ARG A 136 4.57 -15.47 10.53
C ARG A 136 5.21 -16.34 11.64
N ASN A 137 5.16 -17.66 11.45
CA ASN A 137 5.76 -18.64 12.37
C ASN A 137 6.99 -19.26 11.71
N ILE A 138 8.16 -18.77 12.10
CA ILE A 138 9.47 -19.17 11.56
C ILE A 138 10.33 -19.75 12.65
N GLY A 139 11.18 -20.71 12.27
CA GLY A 139 12.21 -21.29 13.11
C GLY A 139 13.59 -20.64 12.89
N ASP A 140 14.61 -21.22 13.51
CA ASP A 140 15.98 -20.70 13.44
C ASP A 140 16.56 -20.78 12.03
N ASP A 141 16.30 -21.86 11.30
CA ASP A 141 16.78 -22.04 9.91
C ASP A 141 16.13 -21.00 8.97
N ASP A 142 14.81 -20.75 9.11
CA ASP A 142 14.09 -19.73 8.33
C ASP A 142 14.69 -18.34 8.60
N THR A 143 14.97 -18.06 9.87
CA THR A 143 15.55 -16.79 10.32
C THR A 143 16.95 -16.62 9.77
N LEU A 144 17.81 -17.64 9.88
CA LEU A 144 19.17 -17.61 9.37
C LEU A 144 19.21 -17.43 7.86
N PHE A 145 18.41 -18.18 7.12
CA PHE A 145 18.30 -18.03 5.67
C PHE A 145 17.85 -16.62 5.27
N THR A 146 16.87 -16.05 5.98
CA THR A 146 16.40 -14.70 5.72
C THR A 146 17.54 -13.69 5.93
N ILE A 147 18.26 -13.78 7.04
CA ILE A 147 19.40 -12.91 7.36
C ILE A 147 20.49 -13.02 6.27
N GLU A 148 20.89 -14.23 5.91
CA GLU A 148 21.96 -14.45 4.92
C GLU A 148 21.58 -13.94 3.51
N THR A 149 20.33 -14.11 3.11
CA THR A 149 19.87 -13.60 1.81
C THR A 149 19.71 -12.09 1.80
N VAL A 150 19.26 -11.48 2.91
CA VAL A 150 19.20 -10.02 3.07
C VAL A 150 20.61 -9.40 3.04
N LYS A 151 21.60 -10.00 3.68
CA LYS A 151 23.01 -9.55 3.58
C LYS A 151 23.47 -9.45 2.12
N LYS A 152 23.16 -10.49 1.32
CA LYS A 152 23.49 -10.49 -0.11
C LYS A 152 22.71 -9.42 -0.89
N THR A 153 21.46 -9.22 -0.54
CA THR A 153 20.59 -8.18 -1.13
C THR A 153 21.17 -6.79 -0.90
N VAL A 154 21.46 -6.45 0.36
CA VAL A 154 22.00 -5.14 0.73
C VAL A 154 23.39 -4.92 0.15
N SER A 155 24.27 -5.94 0.18
CA SER A 155 25.63 -5.84 -0.38
C SER A 155 25.65 -5.57 -1.90
N LYS A 156 24.55 -5.86 -2.60
CA LYS A 156 24.38 -5.56 -4.03
C LYS A 156 23.65 -4.23 -4.28
N GLY A 157 23.39 -3.44 -3.24
CA GLY A 157 22.74 -2.14 -3.34
C GLY A 157 21.21 -2.18 -3.47
N PHE A 158 20.58 -3.36 -3.30
CA PHE A 158 19.12 -3.47 -3.28
C PHE A 158 18.57 -3.18 -1.89
N GLY A 159 17.40 -2.54 -1.85
CA GLY A 159 16.60 -2.46 -0.63
C GLY A 159 15.73 -3.71 -0.42
N VAL A 160 15.13 -3.80 0.74
CA VAL A 160 14.14 -4.83 1.10
C VAL A 160 12.73 -4.26 1.01
N VAL A 161 11.81 -4.98 0.37
CA VAL A 161 10.38 -4.66 0.45
C VAL A 161 9.61 -5.84 1.03
N SER A 162 8.77 -5.55 2.02
CA SER A 162 7.98 -6.58 2.72
C SER A 162 6.64 -6.03 3.21
N GLY A 163 5.95 -6.79 4.03
CA GLY A 163 4.66 -6.43 4.58
C GLY A 163 4.67 -5.95 6.03
N GLY A 164 5.84 -5.86 6.66
CA GLY A 164 5.96 -5.45 8.05
C GLY A 164 5.28 -6.38 9.06
N ALA A 165 4.90 -7.60 8.66
CA ALA A 165 4.30 -8.59 9.54
C ALA A 165 5.36 -9.30 10.41
N LYS A 166 4.92 -10.01 11.46
CA LYS A 166 5.82 -10.86 12.25
C LYS A 166 6.41 -11.97 11.38
N GLY A 167 7.60 -12.48 11.74
CA GLY A 167 8.27 -13.58 11.06
C GLY A 167 9.19 -13.10 9.95
N VAL A 168 9.11 -13.66 8.75
CA VAL A 168 10.00 -13.35 7.62
C VAL A 168 10.06 -11.85 7.34
N ASP A 169 8.92 -11.19 7.25
CA ASP A 169 8.83 -9.77 6.91
C ASP A 169 9.62 -8.89 7.89
N SER A 170 9.36 -9.05 9.20
CA SER A 170 10.05 -8.26 10.24
C SER A 170 11.54 -8.59 10.34
N THR A 171 11.93 -9.84 10.14
CA THR A 171 13.35 -10.26 10.13
C THR A 171 14.08 -9.61 8.96
N ALA A 172 13.51 -9.66 7.76
CA ALA A 172 14.12 -9.07 6.57
C ALA A 172 14.24 -7.54 6.67
N GLU A 173 13.21 -6.86 7.17
CA GLU A 173 13.20 -5.41 7.41
C GLU A 173 14.27 -5.01 8.41
N ALA A 174 14.31 -5.67 9.59
CA ALA A 174 15.26 -5.36 10.66
C ALA A 174 16.70 -5.57 10.21
N GLU A 175 17.00 -6.69 9.52
CA GLU A 175 18.35 -6.98 9.05
C GLU A 175 18.80 -5.99 7.96
N ALA A 176 17.93 -5.60 7.02
CA ALA A 176 18.26 -4.59 6.03
C ALA A 176 18.65 -3.25 6.68
N LEU A 177 17.86 -2.81 7.66
CA LEU A 177 18.12 -1.56 8.38
C LEU A 177 19.39 -1.66 9.25
N ARG A 178 19.63 -2.80 9.90
CA ARG A 178 20.86 -3.06 10.69
C ARG A 178 22.12 -2.95 9.85
N LEU A 179 22.05 -3.37 8.58
CA LEU A 179 23.15 -3.30 7.62
C LEU A 179 23.31 -1.93 6.94
N GLY A 180 22.53 -0.92 7.32
CA GLY A 180 22.55 0.40 6.70
C GLY A 180 21.82 0.48 5.35
N GLY A 181 21.07 -0.56 4.98
CA GLY A 181 20.26 -0.60 3.76
C GLY A 181 18.91 0.09 3.91
N TYR A 182 18.08 -0.01 2.86
CA TYR A 182 16.74 0.59 2.79
C TYR A 182 15.65 -0.47 2.94
N ALA A 183 14.54 -0.07 3.55
CA ALA A 183 13.35 -0.91 3.63
C ALA A 183 12.07 -0.15 3.25
N VAL A 184 11.18 -0.84 2.55
CA VAL A 184 9.81 -0.39 2.30
C VAL A 184 8.86 -1.44 2.87
N ALA A 185 7.95 -1.01 3.75
CA ALA A 185 6.94 -1.90 4.31
C ALA A 185 5.53 -1.47 3.88
N PHE A 186 4.85 -2.34 3.13
CA PHE A 186 3.43 -2.18 2.87
C PHE A 186 2.65 -2.78 4.03
N LEU A 187 1.87 -1.97 4.73
CA LEU A 187 1.13 -2.39 5.92
C LEU A 187 -0.33 -2.72 5.55
N SER A 188 -0.86 -3.76 6.15
CA SER A 188 -2.29 -4.12 6.06
C SER A 188 -3.11 -3.65 7.25
N ASP A 189 -2.45 -3.18 8.30
CA ASP A 189 -3.06 -2.73 9.55
C ASP A 189 -2.09 -1.87 10.37
N SER A 190 -2.64 -1.25 11.42
CA SER A 190 -1.88 -0.73 12.58
C SER A 190 -0.66 0.17 12.27
N MET A 191 -0.68 0.94 11.18
CA MET A 191 0.39 1.92 10.89
C MET A 191 0.62 2.86 12.09
N LYS A 192 -0.48 3.35 12.70
CA LYS A 192 -0.44 4.22 13.89
C LYS A 192 0.29 3.61 15.09
N ARG A 193 0.32 2.27 15.19
CA ARG A 193 1.09 1.57 16.20
C ARG A 193 2.56 1.42 15.81
N LYS A 194 2.83 1.07 14.55
CA LYS A 194 4.18 0.82 14.05
C LYS A 194 5.06 2.07 14.10
N ILE A 195 4.53 3.24 13.77
CA ILE A 195 5.28 4.51 13.83
C ILE A 195 5.69 4.96 15.23
N LYS A 196 5.18 4.32 16.30
CA LYS A 196 5.54 4.64 17.69
C LYS A 196 6.77 3.87 18.20
N ALA A 197 7.21 2.83 17.49
CA ALA A 197 8.38 2.06 17.87
C ALA A 197 9.66 2.87 17.63
N SER A 198 10.56 2.90 18.62
CA SER A 198 11.80 3.68 18.57
C SER A 198 12.64 3.39 17.33
N ASP A 199 12.81 2.10 16.99
CA ASP A 199 13.60 1.69 15.83
C ASP A 199 12.96 2.15 14.51
N THR A 200 11.61 2.16 14.44
CA THR A 200 10.87 2.67 13.29
C THR A 200 11.08 4.19 13.15
N ILE A 201 10.97 4.92 14.24
CA ILE A 201 11.20 6.38 14.25
C ILE A 201 12.62 6.70 13.76
N CYS A 202 13.61 6.05 14.33
CA CYS A 202 15.01 6.23 13.95
C CYS A 202 15.23 5.97 12.44
N ALA A 203 14.77 4.83 11.95
CA ALA A 203 14.93 4.45 10.54
C ALA A 203 14.19 5.39 9.57
N ILE A 204 13.04 5.94 9.95
CA ILE A 204 12.31 6.96 9.18
C ILE A 204 13.09 8.28 9.17
N GLN A 205 13.60 8.74 10.32
CA GLN A 205 14.40 9.97 10.43
C GLN A 205 15.70 9.89 9.63
N GLU A 206 16.32 8.71 9.58
CA GLU A 206 17.50 8.43 8.75
C GLU A 206 17.19 8.24 7.26
N CYS A 207 15.93 8.44 6.85
CA CYS A 207 15.47 8.25 5.48
C CYS A 207 15.76 6.84 4.93
N ARG A 208 15.73 5.80 5.78
CA ARG A 208 16.00 4.40 5.41
C ARG A 208 14.79 3.48 5.47
N LEU A 209 13.68 3.94 6.07
CA LEU A 209 12.42 3.20 6.13
C LEU A 209 11.27 4.05 5.59
N LEU A 210 10.48 3.43 4.73
CA LEU A 210 9.20 3.97 4.26
C LEU A 210 8.08 2.97 4.58
N LEU A 211 7.08 3.43 5.29
CA LEU A 211 5.84 2.70 5.54
C LEU A 211 4.75 3.20 4.60
N LEU A 212 4.01 2.28 3.96
CA LEU A 212 2.84 2.60 3.14
C LEU A 212 1.66 1.71 3.55
N SER A 213 0.45 2.26 3.45
CA SER A 213 -0.79 1.51 3.66
C SER A 213 -1.90 2.05 2.76
N ALA A 214 -2.65 1.15 2.12
CA ALA A 214 -3.86 1.51 1.38
C ALA A 214 -5.11 1.55 2.28
N VAL A 215 -4.98 1.18 3.57
CA VAL A 215 -6.05 1.24 4.55
C VAL A 215 -5.76 2.30 5.61
N LYS A 216 -6.80 2.70 6.31
CA LYS A 216 -6.74 3.71 7.38
C LYS A 216 -5.64 3.39 8.41
N PRO A 217 -4.86 4.38 8.90
CA PRO A 217 -3.70 4.14 9.78
C PRO A 217 -3.99 3.40 11.09
N ASP A 218 -5.22 3.45 11.58
CA ASP A 218 -5.70 2.76 12.77
C ASP A 218 -6.50 1.48 12.46
N ALA A 219 -6.56 1.06 11.18
CA ALA A 219 -7.28 -0.15 10.80
C ALA A 219 -6.78 -1.38 11.57
N GLY A 220 -7.70 -2.21 12.02
CA GLY A 220 -7.41 -3.52 12.58
C GLY A 220 -7.01 -4.54 11.50
N PHE A 221 -6.47 -5.67 11.92
CA PHE A 221 -6.09 -6.74 11.00
C PHE A 221 -7.30 -7.32 10.26
N ASN A 222 -7.17 -7.44 8.94
CA ASN A 222 -8.12 -8.11 8.06
C ASN A 222 -7.36 -8.99 7.07
N ALA A 223 -7.70 -10.29 7.00
CA ALA A 223 -7.00 -11.26 6.17
C ALA A 223 -7.11 -10.94 4.67
N GLY A 224 -8.27 -10.48 4.19
CA GLY A 224 -8.47 -10.08 2.81
C GLY A 224 -7.60 -8.87 2.41
N VAL A 225 -7.52 -7.88 3.30
CA VAL A 225 -6.63 -6.71 3.12
C VAL A 225 -5.17 -7.14 3.10
N ALA A 226 -4.77 -8.04 4.00
CA ALA A 226 -3.40 -8.55 4.04
C ALA A 226 -3.01 -9.31 2.75
N MET A 227 -3.93 -10.09 2.19
CA MET A 227 -3.73 -10.76 0.90
C MET A 227 -3.62 -9.77 -0.26
N MET A 228 -4.51 -8.77 -0.31
CA MET A 228 -4.47 -7.72 -1.33
C MET A 228 -3.18 -6.89 -1.25
N ARG A 229 -2.70 -6.60 -0.03
CA ARG A 229 -1.46 -5.88 0.22
C ARG A 229 -0.23 -6.62 -0.34
N ASN A 230 -0.22 -7.94 -0.37
CA ASN A 230 0.92 -8.71 -0.91
C ASN A 230 1.21 -8.35 -2.37
N ARG A 231 0.21 -8.00 -3.16
CA ARG A 231 0.40 -7.49 -4.53
C ARG A 231 1.34 -6.30 -4.60
N TYR A 232 1.31 -5.41 -3.60
CA TYR A 232 2.16 -4.22 -3.58
C TYR A 232 3.62 -4.60 -3.37
N ILE A 233 3.89 -5.64 -2.56
CA ILE A 233 5.24 -6.17 -2.36
C ILE A 233 5.79 -6.68 -3.69
N TYR A 234 5.08 -7.59 -4.36
CA TYR A 234 5.51 -8.12 -5.66
C TYR A 234 5.61 -7.03 -6.72
N ALA A 235 4.65 -6.12 -6.77
CA ALA A 235 4.64 -5.03 -7.75
C ALA A 235 5.76 -4.00 -7.52
N GLN A 236 6.29 -3.83 -6.30
CA GLN A 236 7.44 -2.98 -6.03
C GLN A 236 8.77 -3.70 -6.27
N SER A 237 8.81 -5.03 -6.15
CA SER A 237 10.02 -5.84 -6.24
C SER A 237 10.59 -5.96 -7.65
N SER A 238 11.90 -6.11 -7.76
CA SER A 238 12.59 -6.61 -8.96
C SER A 238 12.58 -8.14 -9.00
N GLY A 239 12.57 -8.79 -7.83
CA GLY A 239 12.33 -10.21 -7.61
C GLY A 239 11.93 -10.43 -6.15
N THR A 240 11.24 -11.53 -5.85
CA THR A 240 10.74 -11.83 -4.50
C THR A 240 11.23 -13.19 -4.03
N VAL A 241 11.78 -13.23 -2.80
CA VAL A 241 12.19 -14.45 -2.11
C VAL A 241 11.05 -14.92 -1.20
N ILE A 242 10.62 -16.15 -1.40
CA ILE A 242 9.70 -16.86 -0.51
C ILE A 242 10.53 -17.74 0.41
N VAL A 243 10.54 -17.42 1.70
CA VAL A 243 11.34 -18.19 2.69
C VAL A 243 10.59 -19.42 3.15
N LYS A 244 9.30 -19.26 3.49
CA LYS A 244 8.46 -20.34 4.00
C LYS A 244 7.01 -20.12 3.62
N SER A 245 6.36 -21.16 3.11
CA SER A 245 4.94 -21.15 2.78
C SER A 245 4.34 -22.52 3.01
N ASP A 246 3.10 -22.56 3.46
CA ASP A 246 2.34 -23.80 3.48
C ASP A 246 1.77 -24.06 2.06
N TYR A 247 1.83 -25.29 1.62
CA TYR A 247 1.29 -25.69 0.32
C TYR A 247 -0.23 -25.45 0.27
N ASN A 248 -0.67 -24.73 -0.73
CA ASN A 248 -2.08 -24.41 -0.99
C ASN A 248 -2.81 -23.67 0.13
N LYS A 249 -2.10 -23.06 1.09
CA LYS A 249 -2.68 -22.37 2.24
C LYS A 249 -2.00 -21.06 2.55
N GLY A 250 -2.80 -20.12 3.10
CA GLY A 250 -2.32 -18.88 3.68
C GLY A 250 -1.96 -17.78 2.68
N GLY A 251 -1.63 -16.62 3.24
CA GLY A 251 -1.38 -15.40 2.46
C GLY A 251 -0.12 -15.44 1.61
N THR A 252 0.91 -16.17 2.06
CA THR A 252 2.17 -16.33 1.30
C THR A 252 1.93 -17.11 0.02
N TRP A 253 1.27 -18.27 0.11
CA TRP A 253 0.90 -19.07 -1.05
C TRP A 253 0.02 -18.30 -2.02
N SER A 254 -1.08 -17.73 -1.52
CA SER A 254 -2.02 -16.97 -2.35
C SER A 254 -1.35 -15.78 -3.04
N GLY A 255 -0.45 -15.08 -2.35
CA GLY A 255 0.32 -13.98 -2.92
C GLY A 255 1.28 -14.43 -4.01
N ALA A 256 1.97 -15.56 -3.82
CA ALA A 256 2.85 -16.15 -4.83
C ALA A 256 2.08 -16.61 -6.08
N ALA A 257 0.97 -17.30 -5.89
CA ALA A 257 0.09 -17.73 -7.00
C ALA A 257 -0.47 -16.53 -7.78
N ASP A 258 -0.87 -15.47 -7.08
CA ASP A 258 -1.33 -14.23 -7.72
C ASP A 258 -0.19 -13.54 -8.49
N ASN A 259 1.04 -13.49 -7.93
CA ASN A 259 2.19 -12.98 -8.66
C ASN A 259 2.51 -13.76 -9.93
N LEU A 260 2.49 -15.08 -9.88
CA LEU A 260 2.68 -15.94 -11.05
C LEU A 260 1.63 -15.68 -12.13
N LYS A 261 0.37 -15.51 -11.73
CA LYS A 261 -0.74 -15.18 -12.65
C LYS A 261 -0.56 -13.83 -13.34
N HIS A 262 -0.08 -12.82 -12.64
CA HIS A 262 0.02 -11.44 -13.14
C HIS A 262 1.44 -11.07 -13.60
N ASN A 263 2.43 -11.90 -13.30
CA ASN A 263 3.84 -11.71 -13.66
C ASN A 263 4.41 -10.34 -13.23
N PHE A 264 4.17 -9.95 -11.95
CA PHE A 264 4.68 -8.68 -11.43
C PHE A 264 6.21 -8.69 -11.31
N CYS A 265 6.80 -9.80 -10.82
CA CYS A 265 8.25 -9.99 -10.73
C CYS A 265 8.60 -11.49 -10.65
N SER A 266 9.88 -11.81 -10.85
CA SER A 266 10.41 -13.17 -10.64
C SER A 266 10.26 -13.60 -9.18
N THR A 267 10.00 -14.89 -8.96
CA THR A 267 9.82 -15.48 -7.64
C THR A 267 10.87 -16.57 -7.42
N PHE A 268 11.52 -16.52 -6.26
CA PHE A 268 12.52 -17.47 -5.82
C PHE A 268 12.05 -18.15 -4.54
N CYS A 269 11.95 -19.46 -4.54
CA CYS A 269 11.58 -20.22 -3.35
C CYS A 269 12.83 -20.82 -2.71
N TRP A 270 12.90 -20.77 -1.39
CA TRP A 270 13.94 -21.48 -0.64
C TRP A 270 13.66 -22.98 -0.68
N ASN A 271 14.58 -23.72 -1.26
CA ASN A 271 14.51 -25.19 -1.28
C ASN A 271 15.18 -25.76 -0.04
N HIS A 272 14.40 -25.99 1.02
CA HIS A 272 14.86 -26.60 2.27
C HIS A 272 14.35 -28.03 2.37
N SER A 273 15.23 -28.99 2.70
CA SER A 273 14.96 -30.45 2.71
C SER A 273 13.89 -30.89 3.73
N GLY A 274 13.35 -30.01 4.54
CA GLY A 274 12.31 -30.28 5.53
C GLY A 274 10.91 -29.74 5.18
N TYR A 275 10.74 -29.07 4.04
CA TYR A 275 9.45 -28.46 3.66
C TYR A 275 8.90 -29.09 2.37
N ASN A 276 7.65 -29.55 2.45
CA ASN A 276 6.89 -30.07 1.31
C ASN A 276 6.09 -28.92 0.64
N GLY A 277 6.78 -27.90 0.11
CA GLY A 277 6.02 -26.78 -0.47
C GLY A 277 6.81 -25.91 -1.40
#